data_3b38659a94e65742e5508c68838357cb
#
_entry.id   3b38659a94e65742e5508c68838357cb
#
_cell.length_a   1.000
_cell.length_b   1.000
_cell.length_c   1.000
_cell.angle_alpha   90.00
_cell.angle_beta   90.00
_cell.angle_gamma   90.00
#
_symmetry.space_group_name_H-M   'P 1'
#
loop_
_entity.id
_entity.type
_entity.pdbx_description
1 polymer ?
#
loop_
_entity_poly.entity_id
_entity_poly.type
_entity_poly.pdbx_seq_one_letter_code
_entity_poly.pdbx_strand_id
1 'polypeptide(L)'
;MSIAYISHDKCQLHDMGAYHPEQPARLSAINDRLIATGLDMVLRRHDANPATPEQLLRAHDDTYVDMVFAKSPQQGQVSLDGDTSMNPHSLEAALLAAGAAVQG
;
A
#
# COMPACT_ATOMS: atom_id res chain seq x y z
N MET A 1 24.86 11.99 0.50
CA MET A 1 23.56 11.70 -0.17
C MET A 1 22.64 11.00 0.82
N SER A 2 21.40 11.39 0.86
CA SER A 2 20.41 10.74 1.71
C SER A 2 19.30 10.12 0.85
N ILE A 3 18.74 9.03 1.36
CA ILE A 3 17.67 8.30 0.68
C ILE A 3 16.44 8.33 1.59
N ALA A 4 15.32 8.78 1.05
CA ALA A 4 14.05 8.74 1.75
C ALA A 4 13.44 7.34 1.66
N TYR A 5 12.96 6.85 2.79
CA TYR A 5 12.18 5.62 2.88
C TYR A 5 10.76 6.00 3.30
N ILE A 6 9.85 5.94 2.36
CA ILE A 6 8.48 6.40 2.57
C ILE A 6 7.57 5.18 2.69
N SER A 7 6.91 5.05 3.84
CA SER A 7 6.07 3.90 4.15
C SER A 7 4.99 4.29 5.13
N HIS A 8 4.11 3.36 5.45
CA HIS A 8 3.10 3.53 6.48
C HIS A 8 2.71 2.17 7.05
N ASP A 9 2.58 2.09 8.37
CA ASP A 9 2.25 0.85 9.06
C ASP A 9 0.92 0.24 8.59
N LYS A 10 -0.02 1.09 8.20
CA LYS A 10 -1.33 0.62 7.72
C LYS A 10 -1.26 -0.17 6.42
N CYS A 11 -0.16 -0.07 5.67
CA CYS A 11 0.03 -0.88 4.47
C CYS A 11 0.15 -2.38 4.80
N GLN A 12 0.53 -2.73 6.01
CA GLN A 12 0.57 -4.12 6.48
C GLN A 12 -0.81 -4.71 6.77
N LEU A 13 -1.84 -3.90 6.78
CA LEU A 13 -3.20 -4.36 7.06
C LEU A 13 -3.93 -4.88 5.81
N HIS A 14 -3.40 -4.59 4.62
CA HIS A 14 -3.92 -5.16 3.39
C HIS A 14 -3.54 -6.64 3.32
N ASP A 15 -4.55 -7.52 3.24
CA ASP A 15 -4.36 -8.96 3.26
C ASP A 15 -5.37 -9.59 2.30
N MET A 16 -4.86 -10.33 1.31
CA MET A 16 -5.68 -11.02 0.30
C MET A 16 -5.91 -12.49 0.62
N GLY A 17 -5.55 -12.92 1.84
CA GLY A 17 -5.77 -14.27 2.29
C GLY A 17 -4.47 -15.06 2.44
N ALA A 18 -4.59 -16.23 3.11
CA ALA A 18 -3.45 -17.11 3.34
C ALA A 18 -2.89 -17.61 1.99
N TYR A 19 -1.57 -17.76 1.93
CA TYR A 19 -0.85 -18.30 0.78
C TYR A 19 -0.81 -17.39 -0.45
N HIS A 20 -1.36 -16.17 -0.40
CA HIS A 20 -1.21 -15.22 -1.50
C HIS A 20 0.19 -14.60 -1.45
N PRO A 21 0.91 -14.50 -2.60
CA PRO A 21 2.25 -13.89 -2.61
C PRO A 21 2.26 -12.40 -2.24
N GLU A 22 1.19 -11.67 -2.54
CA GLU A 22 0.99 -10.31 -2.03
C GLU A 22 0.44 -10.41 -0.62
N GLN A 23 1.30 -10.16 0.38
CA GLN A 23 0.96 -10.41 1.77
C GLN A 23 1.69 -9.45 2.70
N PRO A 24 1.15 -9.19 3.90
CA PRO A 24 1.78 -8.27 4.86
C PRO A 24 3.23 -8.64 5.22
N ALA A 25 3.55 -9.92 5.22
CA ALA A 25 4.89 -10.41 5.55
C ALA A 25 5.98 -9.86 4.63
N ARG A 26 5.64 -9.43 3.40
CA ARG A 26 6.60 -8.79 2.49
C ARG A 26 7.20 -7.53 3.11
N LEU A 27 6.36 -6.69 3.71
CA LEU A 27 6.82 -5.45 4.34
C LEU A 27 7.67 -5.71 5.56
N SER A 28 7.29 -6.70 6.40
CA SER A 28 8.08 -7.09 7.55
C SER A 28 9.44 -7.64 7.13
N ALA A 29 9.49 -8.44 6.07
CA ALA A 29 10.74 -8.99 5.55
C ALA A 29 11.67 -7.88 5.04
N ILE A 30 11.13 -6.87 4.37
CA ILE A 30 11.92 -5.71 3.90
C ILE A 30 12.50 -4.96 5.10
N ASN A 31 11.69 -4.65 6.09
CA ASN A 31 12.13 -3.95 7.30
C ASN A 31 13.21 -4.72 8.04
N ASP A 32 12.99 -6.02 8.27
CA ASP A 32 13.93 -6.86 8.98
C ASP A 32 15.28 -6.92 8.25
N ARG A 33 15.27 -6.98 6.93
CA ARG A 33 16.48 -7.01 6.14
C ARG A 33 17.23 -5.68 6.18
N LEU A 34 16.52 -4.56 6.13
CA LEU A 34 17.13 -3.24 6.26
C LEU A 34 17.83 -3.07 7.62
N ILE A 35 17.19 -3.53 8.68
CA ILE A 35 17.76 -3.48 10.03
C ILE A 35 18.98 -4.41 10.11
N ALA A 36 18.86 -5.65 9.64
CA ALA A 36 19.93 -6.64 9.72
C ALA A 36 21.19 -6.23 8.96
N THR A 37 21.04 -5.51 7.86
CA THR A 37 22.18 -5.04 7.05
C THR A 37 22.73 -3.69 7.49
N GLY A 38 22.07 -3.01 8.44
CA GLY A 38 22.47 -1.66 8.88
C GLY A 38 22.02 -0.54 7.97
N LEU A 39 21.38 -0.84 6.84
CA LEU A 39 20.88 0.21 5.92
C LEU A 39 19.83 1.09 6.57
N ASP A 40 19.07 0.55 7.52
CA ASP A 40 18.06 1.30 8.26
C ASP A 40 18.64 2.56 8.92
N MET A 41 19.90 2.53 9.32
CA MET A 41 20.56 3.64 10.00
C MET A 41 20.86 4.82 9.09
N VAL A 42 20.91 4.61 7.78
CA VAL A 42 21.25 5.65 6.80
C VAL A 42 20.05 6.14 5.99
N LEU A 43 18.88 5.54 6.24
CA LEU A 43 17.64 5.94 5.56
C LEU A 43 16.92 7.02 6.37
N ARG A 44 16.32 7.97 5.66
CA ARG A 44 15.39 8.93 6.26
C ARG A 44 13.98 8.40 6.14
N ARG A 45 13.40 8.04 7.26
CA ARG A 45 12.04 7.48 7.30
C ARG A 45 11.00 8.58 7.31
N HIS A 46 9.99 8.41 6.46
CA HIS A 46 8.83 9.29 6.40
C HIS A 46 7.56 8.46 6.32
N ASP A 47 6.51 8.92 6.99
CA ASP A 47 5.20 8.34 6.81
C ASP A 47 4.60 8.81 5.48
N ALA A 48 3.98 7.87 4.77
CA ALA A 48 3.29 8.18 3.53
C ALA A 48 2.03 9.00 3.81
N ASN A 49 1.74 9.94 2.93
CA ASN A 49 0.44 10.63 2.90
C ASN A 49 -0.44 9.95 1.86
N PRO A 50 -1.76 9.82 2.11
CA PRO A 50 -2.64 9.21 1.12
C PRO A 50 -2.70 10.04 -0.16
N ALA A 51 -2.79 9.38 -1.31
CA ALA A 51 -3.03 10.05 -2.58
C ALA A 51 -4.43 10.66 -2.60
N THR A 52 -4.58 11.78 -3.29
CA THR A 52 -5.89 12.40 -3.53
C THR A 52 -6.54 11.77 -4.75
N PRO A 53 -7.89 11.84 -4.89
CA PRO A 53 -8.55 11.39 -6.10
C PRO A 53 -7.99 12.03 -7.38
N GLU A 54 -7.64 13.32 -7.34
CA GLU A 54 -7.03 14.00 -8.49
C GLU A 54 -5.71 13.35 -8.91
N GLN A 55 -4.90 12.96 -7.94
CA GLN A 55 -3.63 12.30 -8.21
C GLN A 55 -3.83 10.92 -8.84
N LEU A 56 -4.84 10.18 -8.39
CA LEU A 56 -5.17 8.87 -8.97
C LEU A 56 -5.65 9.00 -10.41
N LEU A 57 -6.41 10.05 -10.73
CA LEU A 57 -6.96 10.28 -12.06
C LEU A 57 -5.90 10.66 -13.10
N ARG A 58 -4.67 10.94 -12.69
CA ARG A 58 -3.56 11.14 -13.62
C ARG A 58 -3.18 9.84 -14.37
N ALA A 59 -3.46 8.69 -13.78
CA ALA A 59 -3.07 7.39 -14.32
C ALA A 59 -4.23 6.41 -14.52
N HIS A 60 -5.39 6.68 -13.95
CA HIS A 60 -6.54 5.78 -13.95
C HIS A 60 -7.79 6.49 -14.42
N ASP A 61 -8.68 5.77 -15.12
CA ASP A 61 -9.99 6.27 -15.45
C ASP A 61 -10.84 6.51 -14.19
N ASP A 62 -11.68 7.52 -14.22
CA ASP A 62 -12.57 7.83 -13.11
C ASP A 62 -13.53 6.69 -12.79
N THR A 63 -14.02 5.98 -13.81
CA THR A 63 -14.89 4.81 -13.63
C THR A 63 -14.18 3.71 -12.83
N TYR A 64 -12.90 3.48 -13.11
CA TYR A 64 -12.11 2.49 -12.39
C TYR A 64 -11.89 2.91 -10.93
N VAL A 65 -11.51 4.16 -10.70
CA VAL A 65 -11.29 4.69 -9.35
C VAL A 65 -12.58 4.61 -8.54
N ASP A 66 -13.71 5.03 -9.11
CA ASP A 66 -15.01 4.97 -8.45
C ASP A 66 -15.39 3.52 -8.09
N MET A 67 -15.11 2.58 -8.98
CA MET A 67 -15.38 1.16 -8.76
C MET A 67 -14.57 0.61 -7.57
N VAL A 68 -13.29 0.94 -7.49
CA VAL A 68 -12.43 0.48 -6.39
C VAL A 68 -12.91 1.06 -5.06
N PHE A 69 -13.25 2.35 -5.03
CA PHE A 69 -13.78 2.96 -3.81
C PHE A 69 -15.12 2.33 -3.38
N ALA A 70 -16.00 2.08 -4.36
CA ALA A 70 -17.32 1.50 -4.08
C ALA A 70 -17.22 0.05 -3.59
N LYS A 71 -16.23 -0.72 -4.06
CA LYS A 71 -16.05 -2.13 -3.68
C LYS A 71 -15.30 -2.32 -2.37
N SER A 72 -14.75 -1.26 -1.77
CA SER A 72 -14.05 -1.38 -0.50
C SER A 72 -14.99 -1.96 0.57
N PRO A 73 -14.69 -3.14 1.12
CA PRO A 73 -15.59 -3.78 2.08
C PRO A 73 -15.43 -3.20 3.47
N GLN A 74 -16.48 -3.29 4.28
CA GLN A 74 -16.41 -2.98 5.70
C GLN A 74 -16.03 -4.19 6.54
N GLN A 75 -16.24 -5.38 6.01
CA GLN A 75 -15.84 -6.65 6.62
C GLN A 75 -15.60 -7.70 5.54
N GLY A 76 -14.75 -8.67 5.86
CA GLY A 76 -14.42 -9.75 4.95
C GLY A 76 -13.60 -9.31 3.76
N GLN A 77 -13.75 -9.99 2.66
CA GLN A 77 -13.00 -9.74 1.43
C GLN A 77 -13.95 -9.62 0.23
N VAL A 78 -13.54 -8.78 -0.73
CA VAL A 78 -14.21 -8.62 -2.01
C VAL A 78 -13.17 -8.81 -3.12
N SER A 79 -13.48 -9.72 -4.07
CA SER A 79 -12.63 -9.94 -5.23
C SER A 79 -12.82 -8.85 -6.27
N LEU A 80 -11.72 -8.30 -6.79
CA LEU A 80 -11.75 -7.42 -7.95
C LEU A 80 -11.56 -8.22 -9.25
N ASP A 81 -10.68 -9.22 -9.20
CA ASP A 81 -10.46 -10.19 -10.28
C ASP A 81 -9.98 -11.51 -9.67
N GLY A 82 -9.52 -12.44 -10.50
CA GLY A 82 -9.11 -13.77 -10.04
C GLY A 82 -7.89 -13.79 -9.12
N ASP A 83 -7.12 -12.70 -9.05
CA ASP A 83 -5.89 -12.64 -8.29
C ASP A 83 -5.81 -11.43 -7.36
N THR A 84 -6.84 -10.60 -7.33
CA THR A 84 -6.85 -9.37 -6.55
C THR A 84 -8.11 -9.29 -5.70
N SER A 85 -7.92 -9.16 -4.38
CA SER A 85 -9.01 -9.02 -3.42
C SER A 85 -8.74 -7.82 -2.51
N MET A 86 -9.82 -7.27 -1.97
CA MET A 86 -9.76 -6.19 -0.99
C MET A 86 -10.30 -6.66 0.34
N ASN A 87 -9.61 -6.33 1.41
CA ASN A 87 -10.14 -6.38 2.77
C ASN A 87 -10.50 -4.95 3.23
N PRO A 88 -11.03 -4.75 4.46
CA PRO A 88 -11.42 -3.41 4.91
C PRO A 88 -10.29 -2.37 4.93
N HIS A 89 -9.04 -2.80 4.91
CA HIS A 89 -7.86 -1.92 4.97
C HIS A 89 -7.19 -1.69 3.61
N SER A 90 -7.64 -2.39 2.56
CA SER A 90 -6.96 -2.38 1.27
C SER A 90 -7.01 -1.02 0.58
N LEU A 91 -8.15 -0.34 0.62
CA LEU A 91 -8.27 0.98 0.00
C LEU A 91 -7.31 1.98 0.63
N GLU A 92 -7.26 2.04 1.96
CA GLU A 92 -6.34 2.94 2.66
C GLU A 92 -4.89 2.60 2.35
N ALA A 93 -4.54 1.31 2.34
CA ALA A 93 -3.19 0.87 1.97
C ALA A 93 -2.82 1.28 0.55
N ALA A 94 -3.75 1.14 -0.39
CA ALA A 94 -3.54 1.54 -1.79
C ALA A 94 -3.35 3.05 -1.92
N LEU A 95 -4.14 3.84 -1.20
CA LEU A 95 -3.99 5.30 -1.19
C LEU A 95 -2.65 5.73 -0.61
N LEU A 96 -2.20 5.07 0.45
CA LEU A 96 -0.90 5.37 1.06
C LEU A 96 0.26 4.95 0.15
N ALA A 97 0.14 3.82 -0.54
CA ALA A 97 1.17 3.37 -1.48
C ALA A 97 1.31 4.34 -2.66
N ALA A 98 0.19 4.73 -3.25
CA ALA A 98 0.19 5.72 -4.33
C ALA A 98 0.69 7.08 -3.83
N GLY A 99 0.25 7.48 -2.64
CA GLY A 99 0.68 8.73 -2.01
C GLY A 99 2.16 8.78 -1.72
N ALA A 100 2.75 7.65 -1.31
CA ALA A 100 4.20 7.55 -1.11
C ALA A 100 4.97 7.84 -2.41
N ALA A 101 4.48 7.33 -3.53
CA ALA A 101 5.10 7.58 -4.84
C ALA A 101 4.98 9.05 -5.24
N VAL A 102 3.83 9.68 -4.99
CA VAL A 102 3.65 11.12 -5.27
C VAL A 102 4.55 11.97 -4.38
N GLN A 103 4.67 11.59 -3.12
CA GLN A 103 5.47 12.31 -2.11
C GLN A 103 6.97 12.26 -2.42
N GLY A 104 7.42 11.13 -2.92
CA GLY A 104 8.83 10.96 -3.32
C GLY A 104 9.18 11.75 -4.55
#